data_3d3476522b6110bc0ba0ef52ceec0ce6
#
_entry.id   3d3476522b6110bc0ba0ef52ceec0ce6
#
_cell.length_a   1.000
_cell.length_b   1.000
_cell.length_c   1.000
_cell.angle_alpha   90.00
_cell.angle_beta   90.00
_cell.angle_gamma   90.00
#
_symmetry.space_group_name_H-M   'P 1'
#
loop_
_entity.id
_entity.type
_entity.pdbx_description
1 polymer ?
#
loop_
_entity_poly.entity_id
_entity_poly.type
_entity_poly.pdbx_seq_one_letter_code
_entity_poly.pdbx_strand_id
1 'polypeptide(L)'
;VAVKIRLKRIGKKFAPAYRVVVLDARKKRDGRVIEEIGLYDPMQEPSLIRIDSERVRYWLGVGAQPSNTVFNLLKITGDYQAFKGLPIPEGKLRVKDEAAEAAARQEAIRSAADDAEKRKATAAAAAQEAGAAEQAAEGA
;
A
#
# COMPACT_ATOMS: atom_id res chain seq x y z
N VAL A 1 32.00 -12.23 13.54
CA VAL A 1 30.56 -12.03 13.74
C VAL A 1 30.04 -11.18 12.59
N ALA A 2 29.12 -11.73 11.82
CA ALA A 2 28.55 -11.04 10.66
C ALA A 2 27.34 -10.19 11.06
N VAL A 3 27.32 -8.94 10.62
CA VAL A 3 26.14 -8.08 10.71
C VAL A 3 25.28 -8.31 9.46
N LYS A 4 23.99 -8.51 9.66
CA LYS A 4 23.03 -8.73 8.56
C LYS A 4 21.89 -7.73 8.59
N ILE A 5 21.37 -7.45 7.41
CA ILE A 5 20.13 -6.69 7.22
C ILE A 5 19.04 -7.69 6.92
N ARG A 6 18.05 -7.81 7.79
CA ARG A 6 16.97 -8.80 7.68
C ARG A 6 15.61 -8.17 7.92
N LEU A 7 14.57 -8.92 7.63
CA LEU A 7 13.19 -8.57 7.97
C LEU A 7 12.82 -9.15 9.34
N LYS A 8 12.24 -8.31 10.18
CA LYS A 8 11.62 -8.66 11.45
C LYS A 8 10.10 -8.62 11.29
N ARG A 9 9.41 -9.68 11.66
CA ARG A 9 7.95 -9.73 11.57
C ARG A 9 7.32 -8.99 12.75
N ILE A 10 6.36 -8.11 12.47
CA ILE A 10 5.64 -7.30 13.47
C ILE A 10 4.12 -7.41 13.35
N GLY A 11 3.60 -8.02 12.31
CA GLY A 11 2.16 -8.12 12.06
C GLY A 11 1.43 -9.11 12.97
N LYS A 12 0.13 -9.21 12.77
CA LYS A 12 -0.77 -10.17 13.40
C LYS A 12 -0.81 -11.48 12.61
N LYS A 13 -1.51 -12.49 13.17
CA LYS A 13 -1.87 -13.70 12.45
C LYS A 13 -2.71 -13.33 11.21
N PHE A 14 -2.34 -13.85 10.03
CA PHE A 14 -2.92 -13.53 8.71
C PHE A 14 -2.76 -12.06 8.23
N ALA A 15 -2.05 -11.22 8.97
CA ALA A 15 -1.74 -9.85 8.57
C ALA A 15 -0.24 -9.56 8.80
N PRO A 16 0.67 -10.16 8.00
CA PRO A 16 2.10 -9.97 8.17
C PRO A 16 2.52 -8.56 7.78
N ALA A 17 3.33 -7.94 8.62
CA ALA A 17 4.08 -6.74 8.31
C ALA A 17 5.51 -6.94 8.79
N TYR A 18 6.46 -6.28 8.17
CA TYR A 18 7.88 -6.48 8.45
C TYR A 18 8.59 -5.15 8.63
N ARG A 19 9.63 -5.16 9.44
CA ARG A 19 10.60 -4.07 9.52
C ARG A 19 11.94 -4.53 8.98
N VAL A 20 12.59 -3.66 8.24
CA VAL A 20 13.97 -3.88 7.79
C VAL A 20 14.89 -3.48 8.93
N VAL A 21 15.66 -4.44 9.43
CA VAL A 21 16.47 -4.28 10.63
C VAL A 21 17.90 -4.72 10.40
N VAL A 22 18.80 -4.09 11.12
CA VAL A 22 20.22 -4.46 11.17
C VAL A 22 20.47 -5.18 12.49
N LEU A 23 21.01 -6.38 12.42
CA LEU A 23 21.32 -7.18 13.60
C LEU A 23 22.47 -8.16 13.35
N ASP A 24 22.97 -8.74 14.43
CA ASP A 24 23.92 -9.85 14.37
C ASP A 24 23.28 -11.11 13.77
N ALA A 25 24.00 -11.79 12.88
CA ALA A 25 23.56 -13.02 12.23
C ALA A 25 23.09 -14.12 13.19
N ARG A 26 23.60 -14.14 14.41
CA ARG A 26 23.28 -15.12 15.45
C ARG A 26 21.99 -14.83 16.21
N LYS A 27 21.44 -13.62 16.09
CA LYS A 27 20.21 -13.23 16.80
C LYS A 27 18.98 -13.83 16.14
N LYS A 28 17.93 -14.03 16.94
CA LYS A 28 16.62 -14.48 16.47
C LYS A 28 16.03 -13.46 15.50
N ARG A 29 15.17 -13.91 14.59
CA ARG A 29 14.48 -13.05 13.60
C ARG A 29 13.80 -11.84 14.26
N ASP A 30 13.01 -12.07 15.31
CA ASP A 30 12.23 -11.04 16.01
C ASP A 30 12.89 -10.59 17.32
N GLY A 31 14.19 -10.89 17.50
CA GLY A 31 14.96 -10.53 18.68
C GLY A 31 15.43 -9.08 18.68
N ARG A 32 16.32 -8.78 19.62
CA ARG A 32 16.93 -7.45 19.75
C ARG A 32 17.74 -7.09 18.51
N VAL A 33 17.47 -5.93 17.96
CA VAL A 33 18.13 -5.40 16.76
C VAL A 33 19.08 -4.26 17.11
N ILE A 34 20.07 -4.02 16.26
CA ILE A 34 20.98 -2.88 16.39
C ILE A 34 20.26 -1.60 15.98
N GLU A 35 19.60 -1.62 14.81
CA GLU A 35 18.89 -0.48 14.26
C GLU A 35 17.74 -0.94 13.37
N GLU A 36 16.65 -0.17 13.35
CA GLU A 36 15.55 -0.34 12.41
C GLU A 36 15.68 0.71 11.30
N ILE A 37 15.78 0.29 10.05
CA ILE A 37 16.08 1.16 8.91
C ILE A 37 14.95 1.22 7.88
N GLY A 38 13.88 0.50 8.06
CA GLY A 38 12.78 0.54 7.12
C GLY A 38 11.55 -0.25 7.54
N LEU A 39 10.51 -0.13 6.72
CA LEU A 39 9.23 -0.79 6.87
C LEU A 39 8.83 -1.45 5.56
N TYR A 40 8.33 -2.68 5.62
CA TYR A 40 7.80 -3.41 4.49
C TYR A 40 6.44 -4.02 4.83
N ASP A 41 5.42 -3.65 4.10
CA ASP A 41 4.07 -4.22 4.23
C ASP A 41 3.62 -4.82 2.90
N PRO A 42 3.66 -6.16 2.77
CA PRO A 42 3.25 -6.82 1.52
C PRO A 42 1.74 -6.91 1.34
N MET A 43 0.94 -6.66 2.38
CA MET A 43 -0.52 -6.78 2.33
C MET A 43 -1.20 -5.57 1.69
N GLN A 44 -0.50 -4.45 1.58
CA GLN A 44 -1.00 -3.28 0.87
C GLN A 44 -0.84 -3.46 -0.65
N GLU A 45 -1.69 -2.80 -1.41
CA GLU A 45 -1.61 -2.80 -2.87
C GLU A 45 -1.56 -1.35 -3.39
N PRO A 46 -0.41 -0.92 -3.96
CA PRO A 46 0.87 -1.64 -4.05
C PRO A 46 1.55 -1.83 -2.68
N SER A 47 2.44 -2.81 -2.58
CA SER A 47 3.18 -3.10 -1.35
C SER A 47 3.90 -1.85 -0.82
N LEU A 48 3.77 -1.60 0.47
CA LEU A 48 4.47 -0.48 1.11
C LEU A 48 5.93 -0.85 1.37
N ILE A 49 6.85 -0.11 0.78
CA ILE A 49 8.29 -0.26 0.98
C ILE A 49 8.86 1.11 1.34
N ARG A 50 9.23 1.30 2.60
CA ARG A 50 9.91 2.50 3.09
C ARG A 50 11.25 2.10 3.67
N ILE A 51 12.33 2.62 3.12
CA ILE A 51 13.68 2.32 3.55
C ILE A 51 14.45 3.62 3.65
N ASP A 52 15.18 3.79 4.77
CA ASP A 52 16.09 4.92 4.94
C ASP A 52 17.35 4.68 4.11
N SER A 53 17.45 5.35 2.98
CA SER A 53 18.52 5.17 2.00
C SER A 53 19.91 5.52 2.56
N GLU A 54 20.01 6.54 3.42
CA GLU A 54 21.29 6.92 4.03
C GLU A 54 21.81 5.84 4.95
N ARG A 55 20.94 5.32 5.81
CA ARG A 55 21.32 4.28 6.76
C ARG A 55 21.63 2.95 6.07
N VAL A 56 20.88 2.59 5.03
CA VAL A 56 21.18 1.42 4.21
C VAL A 56 22.55 1.54 3.56
N ARG A 57 22.86 2.65 2.96
CA ARG A 57 24.18 2.89 2.33
C ARG A 57 25.31 2.84 3.35
N TYR A 58 25.10 3.42 4.52
CA TYR A 58 26.06 3.33 5.63
C TYR A 58 26.34 1.88 6.03
N TRP A 59 25.30 1.09 6.29
CA TRP A 59 25.46 -0.30 6.71
C TRP A 59 26.02 -1.20 5.62
N LEU A 60 25.65 -0.99 4.37
CA LEU A 60 26.29 -1.69 3.25
C LEU A 60 27.78 -1.32 3.12
N GLY A 61 28.13 -0.07 3.37
CA GLY A 61 29.50 0.41 3.36
C GLY A 61 30.38 -0.20 4.46
N VAL A 62 29.83 -0.49 5.63
CA VAL A 62 30.55 -1.16 6.73
C VAL A 62 30.54 -2.68 6.61
N GLY A 63 29.95 -3.25 5.58
CA GLY A 63 29.99 -4.68 5.29
C GLY A 63 28.79 -5.48 5.80
N ALA A 64 27.68 -4.84 6.16
CA ALA A 64 26.44 -5.55 6.48
C ALA A 64 25.91 -6.29 5.24
N GLN A 65 25.52 -7.55 5.41
CA GLN A 65 25.04 -8.39 4.33
C GLN A 65 23.51 -8.42 4.33
N PRO A 66 22.83 -7.98 3.26
CA PRO A 66 21.38 -8.10 3.15
C PRO A 66 20.97 -9.55 2.91
N SER A 67 19.84 -9.96 3.49
CA SER A 67 19.20 -11.22 3.14
C SER A 67 18.65 -11.16 1.70
N ASN A 68 18.35 -12.30 1.10
CA ASN A 68 17.83 -12.35 -0.27
C ASN A 68 16.58 -11.50 -0.47
N THR A 69 15.66 -11.53 0.47
CA THR A 69 14.44 -10.72 0.44
C THR A 69 14.74 -9.24 0.55
N VAL A 70 15.58 -8.83 1.50
CA VAL A 70 16.01 -7.43 1.64
C VAL A 70 16.79 -6.96 0.41
N PHE A 71 17.63 -7.81 -0.16
CA PHE A 71 18.35 -7.50 -1.38
C PHE A 71 17.41 -7.18 -2.55
N ASN A 72 16.33 -7.95 -2.71
CA ASN A 72 15.31 -7.68 -3.71
C ASN A 72 14.57 -6.36 -3.44
N LEU A 73 14.25 -6.05 -2.19
CA LEU A 73 13.65 -4.78 -1.80
C LEU A 73 14.58 -3.61 -2.10
N LEU A 74 15.86 -3.73 -1.81
CA LEU A 74 16.87 -2.70 -2.12
C LEU A 74 17.03 -2.48 -3.63
N LYS A 75 16.89 -3.52 -4.45
CA LYS A 75 16.86 -3.39 -5.90
C LYS A 75 15.63 -2.63 -6.39
N ILE A 76 14.47 -2.85 -5.78
CA ILE A 76 13.23 -2.16 -6.13
C ILE A 76 13.30 -0.68 -5.76
N THR A 77 13.82 -0.34 -4.59
CA THR A 77 13.99 1.05 -4.15
C THR A 77 15.13 1.77 -4.84
N GLY A 78 16.07 1.03 -5.41
CA GLY A 78 17.27 1.59 -6.05
C GLY A 78 18.44 1.85 -5.10
N ASP A 79 18.32 1.55 -3.82
CA ASP A 79 19.38 1.82 -2.83
C ASP A 79 20.63 0.98 -3.07
N TYR A 80 20.46 -0.26 -3.48
CA TYR A 80 21.59 -1.14 -3.80
C TYR A 80 22.36 -0.65 -5.03
N GLN A 81 21.65 -0.25 -6.06
CA GLN A 81 22.24 0.32 -7.29
C GLN A 81 22.97 1.63 -6.98
N ALA A 82 22.39 2.49 -6.16
CA ALA A 82 23.02 3.71 -5.70
C ALA A 82 24.32 3.44 -4.93
N PHE A 83 24.33 2.43 -4.08
CA PHE A 83 25.54 2.00 -3.34
C PHE A 83 26.62 1.46 -4.28
N LYS A 84 26.26 0.69 -5.30
CA LYS A 84 27.20 0.11 -6.28
C LYS A 84 27.55 1.05 -7.43
N GLY A 85 26.92 2.22 -7.52
CA GLY A 85 27.12 3.15 -8.65
C GLY A 85 26.49 2.66 -9.96
N LEU A 86 25.53 1.75 -9.91
CA LEU A 86 24.79 1.24 -11.07
C LEU A 86 23.59 2.15 -11.41
N PRO A 87 23.07 2.11 -12.65
CA PRO A 87 21.86 2.84 -13.00
C PRO A 87 20.68 2.40 -12.14
N ILE A 88 19.93 3.37 -11.62
CA ILE A 88 18.75 3.11 -10.82
C ILE A 88 17.58 2.78 -11.74
N PRO A 89 16.89 1.66 -11.59
CA PRO A 89 15.71 1.33 -12.39
C PRO A 89 14.56 2.27 -12.05
N GLU A 90 14.08 3.00 -13.03
CA GLU A 90 12.91 3.87 -12.87
C GLU A 90 11.62 3.06 -12.84
N GLY A 91 10.67 3.47 -12.02
CA GLY A 91 9.31 2.95 -12.02
C GLY A 91 9.09 1.57 -11.38
N LYS A 92 10.11 0.96 -10.78
CA LYS A 92 9.94 -0.32 -10.05
C LYS A 92 9.26 -0.16 -8.70
N LEU A 93 9.52 0.94 -8.01
CA LEU A 93 8.86 1.25 -6.75
C LEU A 93 7.49 1.87 -7.04
N ARG A 94 6.43 1.19 -6.66
CA ARG A 94 5.06 1.70 -6.70
C ARG A 94 4.70 2.25 -5.33
N VAL A 95 4.39 3.53 -5.29
CA VAL A 95 3.92 4.21 -4.08
C VAL A 95 2.41 4.42 -4.21
N LYS A 96 1.70 4.15 -3.13
CA LYS A 96 0.27 4.40 -3.06
C LYS A 96 0.03 5.91 -3.06
N ASP A 97 -0.66 6.41 -4.06
CA ASP A 97 -1.05 7.80 -4.14
C ASP A 97 -2.37 8.01 -3.39
N GLU A 98 -2.25 8.42 -2.13
CA GLU A 98 -3.40 8.67 -1.26
C GLU A 98 -4.32 9.77 -1.80
N ALA A 99 -3.77 10.77 -2.50
CA ALA A 99 -4.54 11.83 -3.10
C ALA A 99 -5.39 11.32 -4.28
N ALA A 100 -4.82 10.49 -5.14
CA ALA A 100 -5.55 9.86 -6.25
C ALA A 100 -6.64 8.90 -5.75
N GLU A 101 -6.37 8.12 -4.70
CA GLU A 101 -7.39 7.26 -4.08
C GLU A 101 -8.51 8.05 -3.42
N ALA A 102 -8.19 9.13 -2.72
CA ALA A 102 -9.19 10.00 -2.10
C ALA A 102 -10.08 10.65 -3.17
N ALA A 103 -9.49 11.13 -4.27
CA ALA A 103 -10.24 11.66 -5.42
C ALA A 103 -11.14 10.60 -6.05
N ALA A 104 -10.64 9.40 -6.28
CA ALA A 104 -11.42 8.29 -6.84
C ALA A 104 -12.58 7.88 -5.91
N ARG A 105 -12.37 7.87 -4.59
CA ARG A 105 -13.44 7.62 -3.61
C ARG A 105 -14.52 8.69 -3.63
N GLN A 106 -14.13 9.96 -3.70
CA GLN A 106 -15.08 11.08 -3.77
C GLN A 106 -15.90 11.04 -5.07
N GLU A 107 -15.26 10.71 -6.19
CA GLU A 107 -15.94 10.56 -7.47
C GLU A 107 -16.92 9.38 -7.45
N ALA A 108 -16.53 8.24 -6.88
CA ALA A 108 -17.40 7.08 -6.71
C ALA A 108 -18.61 7.39 -5.81
N ILE A 109 -18.42 8.13 -4.73
CA ILE A 109 -19.50 8.57 -3.83
C ILE A 109 -20.45 9.51 -4.57
N ARG A 110 -19.93 10.47 -5.33
CA ARG A 110 -20.73 11.41 -6.13
C ARG A 110 -21.55 10.67 -7.18
N SER A 111 -20.96 9.77 -7.95
CA SER A 111 -21.66 9.00 -8.97
C SER A 111 -22.76 8.11 -8.37
N ALA A 112 -22.49 7.47 -7.22
CA ALA A 112 -23.50 6.69 -6.50
C ALA A 112 -24.66 7.55 -5.98
N ALA A 113 -24.38 8.77 -5.51
CA ALA A 113 -25.40 9.71 -5.09
C ALA A 113 -26.28 10.17 -6.28
N ASP A 114 -25.68 10.51 -7.41
CA ASP A 114 -26.38 10.90 -8.63
C ASP A 114 -27.27 9.76 -9.15
N ASP A 115 -26.80 8.52 -9.13
CA ASP A 115 -27.58 7.34 -9.52
C ASP A 115 -28.74 7.07 -8.55
N ALA A 116 -28.54 7.29 -7.26
CA ALA A 116 -29.60 7.15 -6.26
C ALA A 116 -30.68 8.22 -6.45
N GLU A 117 -30.29 9.46 -6.78
CA GLU A 117 -31.22 10.55 -7.06
C GLU A 117 -32.02 10.29 -8.33
N LYS A 118 -31.39 9.83 -9.41
CA LYS A 118 -32.05 9.40 -10.64
C LYS A 118 -33.08 8.29 -10.39
N ARG A 119 -32.71 7.29 -9.59
CA ARG A 119 -33.63 6.19 -9.23
C ARG A 119 -34.84 6.70 -8.44
N LYS A 120 -34.64 7.65 -7.52
CA LYS A 120 -35.73 8.26 -6.77
C LYS A 120 -36.64 9.07 -7.68
N ALA A 121 -36.08 9.85 -8.61
CA ALA A 121 -36.83 10.63 -9.57
C ALA A 121 -37.66 9.75 -10.51
N THR A 122 -37.10 8.68 -11.04
CA THR A 122 -37.82 7.71 -11.88
C THR A 122 -38.91 6.99 -11.12
N ALA A 123 -38.67 6.60 -9.87
CA ALA A 123 -39.69 5.98 -9.03
C ALA A 123 -40.83 6.94 -8.70
N ALA A 124 -40.53 8.21 -8.42
CA ALA A 124 -41.55 9.24 -8.18
C ALA A 124 -42.39 9.51 -9.43
N ALA A 125 -41.78 9.58 -10.61
CA ALA A 125 -42.47 9.74 -11.87
C ALA A 125 -43.41 8.55 -12.15
N ALA A 126 -42.94 7.33 -11.97
CA ALA A 126 -43.74 6.13 -12.13
C ALA A 126 -44.93 6.06 -11.15
N ALA A 127 -44.74 6.52 -9.92
CA ALA A 127 -45.80 6.58 -8.91
C ALA A 127 -46.88 7.63 -9.29
N GLN A 128 -46.47 8.75 -9.88
CA GLN A 128 -47.39 9.77 -10.36
C GLN A 128 -48.21 9.30 -11.55
N GLU A 129 -47.60 8.59 -12.51
CA GLU A 129 -48.31 8.00 -13.64
C GLU A 129 -49.33 6.92 -13.20
N ALA A 130 -48.93 6.07 -12.24
CA ALA A 130 -49.85 5.06 -11.71
C ALA A 130 -51.03 5.70 -10.97
N GLY A 131 -50.81 6.75 -10.15
CA GLY A 131 -51.87 7.48 -9.48
C GLY A 131 -52.83 8.22 -10.44
N ALA A 132 -52.30 8.79 -11.53
CA ALA A 132 -53.10 9.43 -12.55
C ALA A 132 -53.96 8.43 -13.34
N ALA A 133 -53.42 7.24 -13.62
CA ALA A 133 -54.19 6.16 -14.28
C ALA A 133 -55.33 5.62 -13.42
N GLU A 134 -55.13 5.53 -12.10
CA GLU A 134 -56.13 5.08 -11.15
C GLU A 134 -57.27 6.10 -10.99
N GLN A 135 -56.96 7.39 -10.97
CA GLN A 135 -57.97 8.47 -10.94
C GLN A 135 -58.76 8.57 -12.25
N ALA A 136 -58.14 8.29 -13.40
CA ALA A 136 -58.81 8.27 -14.69
C ALA A 136 -59.76 7.05 -14.81
N ALA A 137 -59.47 5.94 -14.18
CA ALA A 137 -60.31 4.75 -14.14
C ALA A 137 -61.53 4.90 -13.21
N GLU A 138 -61.41 5.70 -12.13
CA GLU A 138 -62.49 5.92 -11.17
C GLU A 138 -63.47 7.04 -11.61
N GLY A 139 -63.06 7.90 -12.53
CA GLY A 139 -63.88 8.99 -13.08
C GLY A 139 -64.71 8.64 -14.34
N ALA A 140 -64.71 7.37 -14.73
CA ALA A 140 -65.48 6.95 -15.94
C ALA A 140 -66.81 6.27 -15.58
#